data_ef0426663788aa85ddf75db46cb3d3a6
#
_entry.id   ef0426663788aa85ddf75db46cb3d3a6
#
_cell.length_a   1.000
_cell.length_b   1.000
_cell.length_c   1.000
_cell.angle_alpha   90.00
_cell.angle_beta   90.00
_cell.angle_gamma   90.00
#
_symmetry.space_group_name_H-M   'P 1'
#
loop_
_entity.id
_entity.type
_entity.pdbx_description
1 polymer ?
#
loop_
_entity_poly.entity_id
_entity_poly.type
_entity_poly.pdbx_seq_one_letter_code
_entity_poly.pdbx_strand_id
1 'polypeptide(L)'
;MDWTDTHCRAFHRVLAPSALLYTEMVHANAVIHGDRSKLLAMDPSEHPVALQLGGSDPNLLAQASRISAELGFDEINLNCGCPSDRVQAGRFGACLMREPALVAECVAAMKQAVGSSARPDVPVTVKCRLGVDDDDDFEQFLGFIDSVAEAGCGTFVVHARNAWLKGLSPKENREVPPLTRIASCGRSDFSR
;
A
#
# COMPACT_ATOMS: atom_id res chain seq x y z
N MET A 1 -9.28 -8.93 5.06
CA MET A 1 -10.30 -8.92 4.00
C MET A 1 -11.66 -9.06 4.68
N ASP A 2 -12.67 -8.45 4.13
CA ASP A 2 -14.07 -8.48 4.57
C ASP A 2 -14.37 -7.76 5.91
N TRP A 3 -13.53 -6.78 6.30
CA TRP A 3 -13.68 -6.04 7.55
C TRP A 3 -13.80 -4.51 7.37
N THR A 4 -13.10 -3.92 6.40
CA THR A 4 -13.06 -2.47 6.18
C THR A 4 -13.89 -2.03 4.97
N ASP A 5 -15.14 -2.47 4.94
CA ASP A 5 -16.14 -2.02 3.97
C ASP A 5 -16.62 -0.58 4.28
N THR A 6 -17.54 -0.07 3.49
CA THR A 6 -18.13 1.26 3.68
C THR A 6 -18.80 1.43 5.06
N HIS A 7 -19.45 0.39 5.59
CA HIS A 7 -20.09 0.45 6.90
C HIS A 7 -19.06 0.57 8.03
N CYS A 8 -17.99 -0.21 7.95
CA CYS A 8 -16.89 -0.13 8.90
C CYS A 8 -16.20 1.24 8.84
N ARG A 9 -15.94 1.77 7.64
CA ARG A 9 -15.34 3.10 7.50
C ARG A 9 -16.25 4.20 8.01
N ALA A 10 -17.55 4.15 7.72
CA ALA A 10 -18.52 5.09 8.28
C ALA A 10 -18.52 5.09 9.82
N PHE A 11 -18.50 3.90 10.44
CA PHE A 11 -18.37 3.77 11.89
C PHE A 11 -17.07 4.40 12.42
N HIS A 12 -15.94 4.10 11.78
CA HIS A 12 -14.65 4.68 12.20
C HIS A 12 -14.61 6.20 12.00
N ARG A 13 -15.29 6.73 11.00
CA ARG A 13 -15.38 8.18 10.78
C ARG A 13 -16.06 8.91 11.95
N VAL A 14 -17.06 8.29 12.55
CA VAL A 14 -17.71 8.85 13.75
C VAL A 14 -16.72 8.93 14.93
N LEU A 15 -15.86 7.91 15.08
CA LEU A 15 -14.88 7.84 16.18
C LEU A 15 -13.65 8.72 15.94
N ALA A 16 -13.27 8.90 14.68
CA ALA A 16 -12.06 9.59 14.27
C ALA A 16 -12.32 10.52 13.07
N PRO A 17 -12.92 11.70 13.29
CA PRO A 17 -13.39 12.57 12.22
C PRO A 17 -12.31 13.05 11.23
N SER A 18 -11.04 13.08 11.65
CA SER A 18 -9.91 13.56 10.83
C SER A 18 -8.99 12.46 10.33
N ALA A 19 -9.26 11.19 10.67
CA ALA A 19 -8.38 10.09 10.26
C ALA A 19 -8.48 9.80 8.75
N LEU A 20 -7.36 9.54 8.09
CA LEU A 20 -7.36 8.92 6.78
C LEU A 20 -7.76 7.44 6.93
N LEU A 21 -8.90 7.07 6.37
CA LEU A 21 -9.39 5.71 6.39
C LEU A 21 -8.89 4.95 5.16
N TYR A 22 -8.73 3.64 5.30
CA TYR A 22 -8.26 2.78 4.21
C TYR A 22 -9.35 1.80 3.78
N THR A 23 -9.43 1.56 2.47
CA THR A 23 -10.17 0.40 1.96
C THR A 23 -9.42 -0.89 2.29
N GLU A 24 -10.05 -2.02 2.02
CA GLU A 24 -9.33 -3.26 1.85
C GLU A 24 -8.43 -3.22 0.61
N MET A 25 -7.48 -4.15 0.53
CA MET A 25 -6.65 -4.28 -0.67
C MET A 25 -7.49 -4.81 -1.85
N VAL A 26 -7.57 -4.02 -2.91
CA VAL A 26 -8.24 -4.39 -4.17
C VAL A 26 -7.17 -4.65 -5.24
N HIS A 27 -7.26 -5.79 -5.93
CA HIS A 27 -6.32 -6.10 -7.01
C HIS A 27 -6.55 -5.18 -8.21
N ALA A 28 -5.49 -4.69 -8.87
CA ALA A 28 -5.58 -3.77 -10.00
C ALA A 28 -6.53 -4.26 -11.11
N ASN A 29 -6.46 -5.55 -11.47
CA ASN A 29 -7.40 -6.12 -12.44
C ASN A 29 -8.87 -6.06 -11.99
N ALA A 30 -9.14 -6.16 -10.70
CA ALA A 30 -10.50 -6.05 -10.18
C ALA A 30 -11.03 -4.61 -10.28
N VAL A 31 -10.18 -3.61 -10.12
CA VAL A 31 -10.52 -2.19 -10.38
C VAL A 31 -10.83 -1.96 -11.86
N ILE A 32 -10.06 -2.57 -12.76
CA ILE A 32 -10.21 -2.35 -14.21
C ILE A 32 -11.44 -3.07 -14.75
N HIS A 33 -11.63 -4.34 -14.41
CA HIS A 33 -12.57 -5.25 -15.05
C HIS A 33 -13.73 -5.69 -14.16
N GLY A 34 -13.64 -5.46 -12.84
CA GLY A 34 -14.66 -5.90 -11.87
C GLY A 34 -15.83 -4.92 -11.75
N ASP A 35 -16.78 -5.29 -10.90
CA ASP A 35 -17.90 -4.43 -10.53
C ASP A 35 -17.42 -3.33 -9.57
N ARG A 36 -17.09 -2.18 -10.14
CA ARG A 36 -16.59 -1.02 -9.39
C ARG A 36 -17.60 -0.48 -8.39
N SER A 37 -18.89 -0.55 -8.71
CA SER A 37 -19.95 -0.05 -7.82
C SER A 37 -19.97 -0.78 -6.49
N LYS A 38 -19.55 -2.04 -6.49
CA LYS A 38 -19.43 -2.89 -5.32
C LYS A 38 -18.05 -2.86 -4.69
N LEU A 39 -17.00 -2.98 -5.52
CA LEU A 39 -15.63 -3.10 -5.03
C LEU A 39 -15.04 -1.80 -4.48
N LEU A 40 -15.48 -0.67 -5.05
CA LEU A 40 -14.98 0.67 -4.75
C LEU A 40 -16.07 1.56 -4.15
N ALA A 41 -17.13 0.95 -3.58
CA ALA A 41 -18.18 1.67 -2.89
C ALA A 41 -17.60 2.56 -1.80
N MET A 42 -17.99 3.84 -1.83
CA MET A 42 -17.57 4.85 -0.86
C MET A 42 -18.68 5.88 -0.72
N ASP A 43 -19.05 6.21 0.50
CA ASP A 43 -19.98 7.29 0.80
C ASP A 43 -19.20 8.61 0.96
N PRO A 44 -19.71 9.75 0.49
CA PRO A 44 -19.04 11.06 0.67
C PRO A 44 -18.70 11.40 2.13
N SER A 45 -19.43 10.88 3.09
CA SER A 45 -19.14 11.08 4.51
C SER A 45 -17.92 10.34 5.02
N GLU A 46 -17.40 9.38 4.26
CA GLU A 46 -16.22 8.59 4.67
C GLU A 46 -14.90 9.33 4.46
N HIS A 47 -14.87 10.39 3.65
CA HIS A 47 -13.64 11.13 3.32
C HIS A 47 -12.92 11.72 4.57
N PRO A 48 -11.56 11.72 4.58
CA PRO A 48 -10.67 11.23 3.52
C PRO A 48 -10.48 9.72 3.54
N VAL A 49 -10.44 9.09 2.34
CA VAL A 49 -10.29 7.64 2.15
C VAL A 49 -9.16 7.32 1.17
N ALA A 50 -8.25 6.44 1.58
CA ALA A 50 -7.22 5.84 0.73
C ALA A 50 -7.70 4.52 0.13
N LEU A 51 -7.53 4.35 -1.18
CA LEU A 51 -7.68 3.04 -1.82
C LEU A 51 -6.35 2.29 -1.80
N GLN A 52 -6.34 1.08 -1.26
CA GLN A 52 -5.17 0.23 -1.32
C GLN A 52 -5.24 -0.74 -2.50
N LEU A 53 -4.24 -0.68 -3.38
CA LEU A 53 -4.08 -1.55 -4.55
C LEU A 53 -3.11 -2.69 -4.28
N GLY A 54 -3.43 -3.86 -4.85
CA GLY A 54 -2.50 -4.98 -5.00
C GLY A 54 -2.25 -5.26 -6.47
N GLY A 55 -1.01 -5.59 -6.79
CA GLY A 55 -0.56 -5.90 -8.14
C GLY A 55 0.95 -5.72 -8.28
N SER A 56 1.50 -6.16 -9.41
CA SER A 56 2.93 -6.05 -9.76
C SER A 56 3.17 -5.67 -11.22
N ASP A 57 2.11 -5.39 -11.97
CA ASP A 57 2.23 -4.92 -13.34
C ASP A 57 2.08 -3.39 -13.38
N PRO A 58 3.10 -2.64 -13.82
CA PRO A 58 3.07 -1.17 -13.83
C PRO A 58 1.91 -0.59 -14.66
N ASN A 59 1.57 -1.22 -15.80
CA ASN A 59 0.51 -0.73 -16.67
C ASN A 59 -0.88 -0.93 -16.06
N LEU A 60 -1.12 -2.08 -15.42
CA LEU A 60 -2.38 -2.35 -14.74
C LEU A 60 -2.55 -1.47 -13.50
N LEU A 61 -1.48 -1.28 -12.73
CA LEU A 61 -1.49 -0.38 -11.58
C LEU A 61 -1.71 1.09 -11.99
N ALA A 62 -1.11 1.53 -13.09
CA ALA A 62 -1.32 2.86 -13.66
C ALA A 62 -2.81 3.09 -14.02
N GLN A 63 -3.41 2.15 -14.75
CA GLN A 63 -4.83 2.22 -15.12
C GLN A 63 -5.75 2.22 -13.88
N ALA A 64 -5.50 1.31 -12.93
CA ALA A 64 -6.27 1.23 -11.69
C ALA A 64 -6.15 2.52 -10.87
N SER A 65 -4.95 3.09 -10.78
CA SER A 65 -4.69 4.33 -10.03
C SER A 65 -5.44 5.52 -10.63
N ARG A 66 -5.41 5.67 -11.96
CA ARG A 66 -6.17 6.73 -12.64
C ARG A 66 -7.66 6.60 -12.38
N ILE A 67 -8.23 5.41 -12.59
CA ILE A 67 -9.66 5.16 -12.32
C ILE A 67 -10.01 5.52 -10.87
N SER A 68 -9.17 5.14 -9.93
CA SER A 68 -9.41 5.36 -8.50
C SER A 68 -9.32 6.84 -8.12
N ALA A 69 -8.38 7.59 -8.67
CA ALA A 69 -8.29 9.03 -8.48
C ALA A 69 -9.54 9.75 -9.05
N GLU A 70 -9.98 9.37 -10.26
CA GLU A 70 -11.19 9.90 -10.90
C GLU A 70 -12.47 9.58 -10.13
N LEU A 71 -12.52 8.44 -9.41
CA LEU A 71 -13.64 8.05 -8.54
C LEU A 71 -13.67 8.84 -7.21
N GLY A 72 -12.64 9.60 -6.89
CA GLY A 72 -12.65 10.47 -5.74
C GLY A 72 -11.81 10.04 -4.55
N PHE A 73 -11.07 8.93 -4.59
CA PHE A 73 -10.18 8.56 -3.48
C PHE A 73 -9.12 9.63 -3.22
N ASP A 74 -8.80 9.84 -1.93
CA ASP A 74 -7.90 10.90 -1.48
C ASP A 74 -6.43 10.48 -1.47
N GLU A 75 -6.17 9.18 -1.51
CA GLU A 75 -4.84 8.57 -1.62
C GLU A 75 -4.94 7.25 -2.39
N ILE A 76 -3.92 6.93 -3.17
CA ILE A 76 -3.76 5.62 -3.79
C ILE A 76 -2.53 4.95 -3.16
N ASN A 77 -2.73 3.83 -2.48
CA ASN A 77 -1.68 3.13 -1.74
C ASN A 77 -1.34 1.80 -2.40
N LEU A 78 -0.06 1.52 -2.63
CA LEU A 78 0.41 0.23 -3.12
C LEU A 78 0.77 -0.69 -1.95
N ASN A 79 0.21 -1.90 -1.94
CA ASN A 79 0.53 -2.91 -0.93
C ASN A 79 1.82 -3.67 -1.27
N CYS A 80 2.85 -3.48 -0.47
CA CYS A 80 4.10 -4.24 -0.46
C CYS A 80 4.34 -4.96 0.87
N GLY A 81 3.28 -5.32 1.60
CA GLY A 81 3.42 -5.86 2.96
C GLY A 81 2.58 -7.08 3.30
N CYS A 82 1.64 -7.50 2.45
CA CYS A 82 0.78 -8.66 2.70
C CYS A 82 1.53 -9.98 2.43
N PRO A 83 1.64 -10.90 3.42
CA PRO A 83 2.38 -12.14 3.27
C PRO A 83 1.51 -13.35 2.90
N SER A 84 0.21 -13.17 2.57
CA SER A 84 -0.68 -14.31 2.36
C SER A 84 -0.34 -15.11 1.11
N ASP A 85 -0.55 -16.44 1.16
CA ASP A 85 -0.24 -17.37 0.05
C ASP A 85 -0.92 -16.95 -1.26
N ARG A 86 -2.16 -16.49 -1.18
CA ARG A 86 -2.92 -16.01 -2.36
C ARG A 86 -2.24 -14.80 -3.01
N VAL A 87 -1.68 -13.91 -2.20
CA VAL A 87 -0.96 -12.72 -2.64
C VAL A 87 0.39 -13.10 -3.24
N GLN A 88 1.10 -14.04 -2.60
CA GLN A 88 2.35 -14.57 -3.11
C GLN A 88 2.17 -15.29 -4.46
N ALA A 89 1.13 -16.12 -4.59
CA ALA A 89 0.81 -16.79 -5.85
C ALA A 89 0.55 -15.78 -6.98
N GLY A 90 0.01 -14.61 -6.66
CA GLY A 90 -0.18 -13.49 -7.58
C GLY A 90 1.07 -12.60 -7.78
N ARG A 91 2.21 -12.93 -7.14
CA ARG A 91 3.47 -12.18 -7.19
C ARG A 91 3.34 -10.69 -6.82
N PHE A 92 2.57 -10.40 -5.77
CA PHE A 92 2.43 -9.04 -5.23
C PHE A 92 2.44 -9.06 -3.69
N GLY A 93 2.28 -7.91 -3.03
CA GLY A 93 2.37 -7.80 -1.58
C GLY A 93 3.80 -7.86 -1.06
N ALA A 94 4.05 -8.59 0.04
CA ALA A 94 5.34 -8.57 0.72
C ALA A 94 6.52 -9.07 -0.13
N CYS A 95 6.29 -10.01 -1.06
CA CYS A 95 7.33 -10.52 -1.94
C CYS A 95 7.94 -9.42 -2.84
N LEU A 96 7.20 -8.34 -3.12
CA LEU A 96 7.70 -7.20 -3.90
C LEU A 96 8.83 -6.43 -3.20
N MET A 97 8.98 -6.54 -1.89
CA MET A 97 10.12 -5.92 -1.20
C MET A 97 11.47 -6.46 -1.65
N ARG A 98 11.50 -7.65 -2.27
CA ARG A 98 12.70 -8.24 -2.90
C ARG A 98 12.96 -7.74 -4.31
N GLU A 99 12.04 -6.94 -4.88
CA GLU A 99 12.10 -6.41 -6.23
C GLU A 99 11.95 -4.87 -6.22
N PRO A 100 12.83 -4.11 -5.53
CA PRO A 100 12.67 -2.66 -5.35
C PRO A 100 12.58 -1.89 -6.68
N ALA A 101 13.32 -2.31 -7.70
CA ALA A 101 13.25 -1.71 -9.03
C ALA A 101 11.86 -1.85 -9.66
N LEU A 102 11.23 -3.02 -9.54
CA LEU A 102 9.87 -3.25 -10.02
C LEU A 102 8.85 -2.39 -9.26
N VAL A 103 9.01 -2.25 -7.94
CA VAL A 103 8.13 -1.37 -7.14
C VAL A 103 8.31 0.10 -7.55
N ALA A 104 9.54 0.53 -7.82
CA ALA A 104 9.82 1.86 -8.33
C ALA A 104 9.15 2.11 -9.70
N GLU A 105 9.24 1.15 -10.63
CA GLU A 105 8.53 1.21 -11.91
C GLU A 105 7.00 1.30 -11.73
N CYS A 106 6.44 0.49 -10.83
CA CYS A 106 5.02 0.54 -10.50
C CYS A 106 4.60 1.91 -9.98
N VAL A 107 5.34 2.45 -9.02
CA VAL A 107 5.05 3.76 -8.41
C VAL A 107 5.18 4.88 -9.44
N ALA A 108 6.23 4.88 -10.27
CA ALA A 108 6.40 5.87 -11.33
C ALA A 108 5.22 5.85 -12.31
N ALA A 109 4.79 4.66 -12.75
CA ALA A 109 3.65 4.49 -13.65
C ALA A 109 2.32 4.94 -13.02
N MET A 110 2.09 4.59 -11.74
CA MET A 110 0.92 5.03 -10.97
C MET A 110 0.88 6.56 -10.86
N LYS A 111 1.98 7.20 -10.48
CA LYS A 111 2.09 8.66 -10.35
C LYS A 111 1.87 9.37 -11.69
N GLN A 112 2.46 8.88 -12.77
CA GLN A 112 2.26 9.44 -14.10
C GLN A 112 0.78 9.38 -14.50
N ALA A 113 0.12 8.25 -14.25
CA ALA A 113 -1.29 8.06 -14.59
C ALA A 113 -2.22 8.96 -13.76
N VAL A 114 -1.96 9.09 -12.45
CA VAL A 114 -2.68 10.02 -11.57
C VAL A 114 -2.43 11.47 -11.98
N GLY A 115 -1.18 11.85 -12.24
CA GLY A 115 -0.81 13.19 -12.69
C GLY A 115 -1.47 13.63 -14.02
N SER A 116 -1.91 12.65 -14.83
CA SER A 116 -2.66 12.88 -16.08
C SER A 116 -4.18 12.76 -15.91
N SER A 117 -4.68 12.54 -14.69
CA SER A 117 -6.10 12.42 -14.38
C SER A 117 -6.75 13.77 -14.07
N ALA A 118 -8.05 13.76 -13.84
CA ALA A 118 -8.79 14.94 -13.36
C ALA A 118 -8.40 15.37 -11.92
N ARG A 119 -7.64 14.54 -11.19
CA ARG A 119 -7.17 14.80 -9.81
C ARG A 119 -5.65 14.54 -9.71
N PRO A 120 -4.80 15.37 -10.32
CA PRO A 120 -3.36 15.13 -10.44
C PRO A 120 -2.60 15.18 -9.11
N ASP A 121 -3.19 15.79 -8.08
CA ASP A 121 -2.56 15.98 -6.76
C ASP A 121 -2.79 14.82 -5.79
N VAL A 122 -3.54 13.77 -6.19
CA VAL A 122 -3.77 12.60 -5.34
C VAL A 122 -2.44 11.88 -5.09
N PRO A 123 -2.02 11.72 -3.82
CA PRO A 123 -0.74 11.09 -3.53
C PRO A 123 -0.76 9.60 -3.83
N VAL A 124 0.37 9.11 -4.35
CA VAL A 124 0.68 7.68 -4.46
C VAL A 124 1.66 7.32 -3.36
N THR A 125 1.27 6.38 -2.51
CA THR A 125 2.01 5.97 -1.31
C THR A 125 2.28 4.47 -1.31
N VAL A 126 3.20 4.00 -0.46
CA VAL A 126 3.52 2.57 -0.33
C VAL A 126 3.36 2.10 1.10
N LYS A 127 2.69 0.95 1.30
CA LYS A 127 2.67 0.26 2.60
C LYS A 127 3.51 -1.00 2.53
N CYS A 128 4.57 -1.07 3.36
CA CYS A 128 5.55 -2.13 3.34
C CYS A 128 5.83 -2.74 4.73
N ARG A 129 6.77 -3.66 4.81
CA ARG A 129 7.35 -4.25 6.02
C ARG A 129 8.80 -3.78 6.17
N LEU A 130 9.51 -4.25 7.20
CA LEU A 130 10.97 -4.02 7.37
C LEU A 130 11.80 -4.96 6.50
N GLY A 131 11.29 -6.14 6.21
CA GLY A 131 11.94 -7.17 5.40
C GLY A 131 11.02 -8.35 5.14
N VAL A 132 11.54 -9.39 4.54
CA VAL A 132 10.81 -10.61 4.16
C VAL A 132 11.60 -11.83 4.64
N ASP A 133 10.92 -12.73 5.36
CA ASP A 133 11.52 -13.92 5.98
C ASP A 133 12.74 -13.55 6.85
N ASP A 134 13.88 -14.18 6.62
CA ASP A 134 15.16 -13.94 7.32
C ASP A 134 15.96 -12.74 6.73
N ASP A 135 15.44 -12.10 5.68
CA ASP A 135 16.03 -10.88 5.14
C ASP A 135 15.81 -9.73 6.13
N ASP A 136 16.75 -9.59 7.07
CA ASP A 136 16.68 -8.77 8.26
C ASP A 136 17.71 -7.63 8.22
N ASP A 137 18.25 -7.37 7.04
CA ASP A 137 19.24 -6.34 6.78
C ASP A 137 18.56 -4.98 6.64
N PHE A 138 18.91 -4.06 7.55
CA PHE A 138 18.38 -2.71 7.54
C PHE A 138 18.82 -1.91 6.31
N GLU A 139 20.02 -2.16 5.79
CA GLU A 139 20.52 -1.52 4.57
C GLU A 139 19.69 -1.95 3.34
N GLN A 140 19.24 -3.20 3.28
CA GLN A 140 18.31 -3.64 2.22
C GLN A 140 16.97 -2.92 2.32
N PHE A 141 16.46 -2.72 3.55
CA PHE A 141 15.23 -1.95 3.77
C PHE A 141 15.42 -0.49 3.33
N LEU A 142 16.53 0.16 3.68
CA LEU A 142 16.85 1.51 3.23
C LEU A 142 16.97 1.57 1.71
N GLY A 143 17.66 0.63 1.09
CA GLY A 143 17.76 0.54 -0.37
C GLY A 143 16.40 0.39 -1.07
N PHE A 144 15.46 -0.34 -0.46
CA PHE A 144 14.08 -0.40 -0.95
C PHE A 144 13.39 0.97 -0.84
N ILE A 145 13.50 1.64 0.32
CA ILE A 145 12.90 2.96 0.52
C ILE A 145 13.47 3.98 -0.47
N ASP A 146 14.80 4.03 -0.62
CA ASP A 146 15.48 4.97 -1.50
C ASP A 146 15.07 4.76 -2.97
N SER A 147 15.10 3.52 -3.45
CA SER A 147 14.70 3.19 -4.82
C SER A 147 13.27 3.63 -5.14
N VAL A 148 12.35 3.43 -4.21
CA VAL A 148 10.93 3.77 -4.39
C VAL A 148 10.70 5.27 -4.19
N ALA A 149 11.46 5.93 -3.31
CA ALA A 149 11.42 7.37 -3.11
C ALA A 149 11.94 8.13 -4.34
N GLU A 150 13.00 7.66 -4.99
CA GLU A 150 13.52 8.21 -6.25
C GLU A 150 12.50 8.14 -7.38
N ALA A 151 11.63 7.12 -7.38
CA ALA A 151 10.47 7.03 -8.28
C ALA A 151 9.34 8.02 -7.94
N GLY A 152 9.52 8.79 -6.85
CA GLY A 152 8.63 9.86 -6.42
C GLY A 152 7.61 9.49 -5.34
N CYS A 153 7.77 8.38 -4.63
CA CYS A 153 6.98 8.07 -3.45
C CYS A 153 7.44 8.95 -2.27
N GLY A 154 6.58 9.84 -1.81
CA GLY A 154 6.89 10.74 -0.68
C GLY A 154 6.43 10.21 0.68
N THR A 155 5.68 9.11 0.74
CA THR A 155 5.10 8.60 2.00
C THR A 155 5.11 7.07 2.03
N PHE A 156 5.69 6.55 3.10
CA PHE A 156 5.74 5.12 3.39
C PHE A 156 5.04 4.81 4.71
N VAL A 157 4.16 3.81 4.70
CA VAL A 157 3.52 3.26 5.89
C VAL A 157 4.20 1.94 6.23
N VAL A 158 5.06 1.96 7.25
CA VAL A 158 5.86 0.79 7.60
C VAL A 158 5.22 -0.01 8.72
N HIS A 159 4.85 -1.26 8.44
CA HIS A 159 4.56 -2.22 9.49
C HIS A 159 5.90 -2.76 10.02
N ALA A 160 6.28 -2.36 11.21
CA ALA A 160 7.60 -2.56 11.81
C ALA A 160 7.87 -4.01 12.21
N ARG A 161 7.70 -4.92 11.27
CA ARG A 161 7.91 -6.35 11.40
C ARG A 161 8.23 -6.95 10.03
N ASN A 162 9.11 -7.96 9.98
CA ASN A 162 9.34 -8.75 8.77
C ASN A 162 8.06 -9.52 8.39
N ALA A 163 7.83 -9.67 7.11
CA ALA A 163 6.80 -10.54 6.57
C ALA A 163 7.35 -11.96 6.44
N TRP A 164 6.75 -12.92 7.13
CA TRP A 164 7.07 -14.32 6.93
C TRP A 164 6.17 -14.89 5.82
N LEU A 165 6.79 -15.27 4.70
CA LEU A 165 6.08 -15.81 3.55
C LEU A 165 5.70 -17.27 3.75
N LYS A 166 6.40 -17.98 4.62
CA LYS A 166 6.13 -19.39 4.96
C LYS A 166 6.18 -19.58 6.47
N GLY A 167 5.44 -20.58 6.94
CA GLY A 167 5.51 -21.04 8.33
C GLY A 167 4.68 -20.24 9.34
N LEU A 168 4.16 -19.07 8.99
CA LEU A 168 3.28 -18.28 9.86
C LEU A 168 1.93 -18.00 9.18
N SER A 169 0.86 -18.11 9.94
CA SER A 169 -0.46 -17.66 9.52
C SER A 169 -0.49 -16.11 9.37
N PRO A 170 -1.46 -15.56 8.63
CA PRO A 170 -1.65 -14.11 8.57
C PRO A 170 -1.87 -13.44 9.93
N LYS A 171 -2.43 -14.18 10.92
CA LYS A 171 -2.61 -13.69 12.28
C LYS A 171 -1.27 -13.54 13.00
N GLU A 172 -0.46 -14.60 12.98
CA GLU A 172 0.87 -14.60 13.60
C GLU A 172 1.80 -13.56 12.95
N ASN A 173 1.68 -13.32 11.65
CA ASN A 173 2.35 -12.24 10.93
C ASN A 173 1.96 -10.81 11.39
N ARG A 174 0.98 -10.66 12.29
CA ARG A 174 0.51 -9.39 12.85
C ARG A 174 0.73 -9.25 14.36
N GLU A 175 1.30 -10.25 15.01
CA GLU A 175 1.66 -10.14 16.42
C GLU A 175 2.67 -9.02 16.64
N VAL A 176 2.65 -8.42 17.85
CA VAL A 176 3.48 -7.25 18.17
C VAL A 176 4.96 -7.60 18.00
N PRO A 177 5.70 -6.88 17.15
CA PRO A 177 7.12 -7.12 16.94
C PRO A 177 7.95 -6.55 18.10
N PRO A 178 9.20 -6.98 18.27
CA PRO A 178 10.15 -6.28 19.11
C PRO A 178 10.40 -4.87 18.53
N LEU A 179 9.97 -3.83 19.25
CA LEU A 179 9.94 -2.43 18.77
C LEU A 179 11.33 -1.76 18.73
N THR A 180 12.39 -2.46 19.12
CA THR A 180 13.76 -1.92 19.18
C THR A 180 14.28 -1.38 17.84
N ARG A 181 13.80 -1.89 16.71
CA ARG A 181 14.21 -1.46 15.36
C ARG A 181 13.56 -0.17 14.89
N ILE A 182 12.37 0.17 15.38
CA ILE A 182 11.68 1.42 14.99
C ILE A 182 12.45 2.63 15.51
N ALA A 183 13.09 2.50 16.67
CA ALA A 183 13.89 3.58 17.25
C ALA A 183 15.12 3.95 16.41
N SER A 184 15.61 3.02 15.58
CA SER A 184 16.75 3.25 14.68
C SER A 184 16.36 4.02 13.41
N CYS A 185 15.14 3.83 12.91
CA CYS A 185 14.62 4.54 11.72
C CYS A 185 14.36 6.04 11.96
N GLY A 186 14.18 6.48 13.23
CA GLY A 186 13.74 7.84 13.54
C GLY A 186 14.85 8.85 13.80
N ARG A 187 16.13 8.51 13.69
CA ARG A 187 17.20 9.37 14.22
C ARG A 187 18.20 9.98 13.24
N SER A 188 18.30 9.60 11.99
CA SER A 188 19.41 10.14 11.21
C SER A 188 19.17 10.61 9.78
N ASP A 189 18.26 10.07 8.99
CA ASP A 189 18.38 10.25 7.54
C ASP A 189 17.14 10.72 6.76
N PHE A 190 16.05 11.09 7.40
CA PHE A 190 14.89 11.67 6.71
C PHE A 190 14.91 13.20 6.56
N SER A 191 16.07 13.83 6.74
CA SER A 191 16.30 15.27 6.54
C SER A 191 17.16 15.53 5.31
N ARG A 192 16.68 15.12 4.13
CA ARG A 192 17.21 15.62 2.85
C ARG A 192 16.08 15.97 1.92
#